data_3324d0d19ebdeb346d7a0b5126083b46
#
_entry.id   3324d0d19ebdeb346d7a0b5126083b46
#
_cell.length_a   1.000
_cell.length_b   1.000
_cell.length_c   1.000
_cell.angle_alpha   90.00
_cell.angle_beta   90.00
_cell.angle_gamma   90.00
#
_symmetry.space_group_name_H-M   'P 1'
#
loop_
_entity.id
_entity.type
_entity.pdbx_description
1 polymer ?
#
loop_
_entity_poly.entity_id
_entity_poly.type
_entity_poly.pdbx_seq_one_letter_code
_entity_poly.pdbx_strand_id
1 'polypeptide(L)'
;SLLIPSHFKSNPDVVLIGVSEEFNFLLLPLMQQLINEAFRVEVLYAGNISKKLKRANKIKAPFAIILGEEEVEMKVLKLKNLVTGSEEHMSIDKAVKIIKEFLIT
;
A
#
# COMPACT_ATOMS: atom_id res chain seq x y z
N SER A 1 -11.36 -21.01 -16.27
CA SER A 1 -11.12 -21.00 -15.94
C SER A 1 -10.59 -21.06 -15.14
N LEU A 2 -10.89 -20.95 -14.85
CA LEU A 2 -10.46 -21.61 -14.01
C LEU A 2 -9.06 -21.66 -13.97
N LEU A 3 -8.48 -21.49 -14.78
CA LEU A 3 -7.18 -21.51 -14.93
C LEU A 3 -6.57 -20.41 -14.28
N ILE A 4 -7.25 -19.63 -13.89
CA ILE A 4 -6.82 -18.51 -13.43
C ILE A 4 -6.38 -18.55 -12.07
N PRO A 5 -6.44 -19.53 -11.32
CA PRO A 5 -5.98 -19.50 -9.95
C PRO A 5 -4.62 -18.87 -9.75
N SER A 6 -3.72 -19.11 -10.65
CA SER A 6 -2.39 -18.53 -10.46
C SER A 6 -2.42 -17.02 -10.58
N HIS A 7 -3.36 -16.48 -11.32
CA HIS A 7 -3.46 -15.05 -11.44
C HIS A 7 -4.02 -14.44 -10.17
N PHE A 8 -4.90 -15.16 -9.51
CA PHE A 8 -5.46 -14.65 -8.30
C PHE A 8 -4.46 -14.63 -7.18
N LYS A 9 -3.38 -15.35 -7.33
CA LYS A 9 -2.34 -15.34 -6.34
C LYS A 9 -1.30 -14.31 -6.69
N SER A 10 -1.59 -13.49 -7.67
CA SER A 10 -0.68 -12.41 -8.01
C SER A 10 -0.44 -11.53 -6.83
N ASN A 11 0.71 -10.92 -6.83
CA ASN A 11 1.14 -10.05 -5.75
C ASN A 11 0.24 -8.82 -5.69
N PRO A 12 0.05 -8.24 -4.52
CA PRO A 12 -0.72 -7.02 -4.43
C PRO A 12 -0.02 -5.86 -5.14
N ASP A 13 -0.81 -4.89 -5.58
CA ASP A 13 -0.27 -3.70 -6.21
C ASP A 13 0.26 -2.74 -5.15
N VAL A 14 -0.37 -2.73 -3.99
CA VAL A 14 0.01 -1.84 -2.92
C VAL A 14 -0.35 -2.49 -1.58
N VAL A 15 0.52 -2.30 -0.59
CA VAL A 15 0.22 -2.73 0.77
C VAL A 15 -0.04 -1.49 1.62
N LEU A 16 -0.91 -1.62 2.61
CA LEU A 16 -1.21 -0.54 3.53
C LEU A 16 -0.62 -0.86 4.88
N ILE A 17 0.10 0.09 5.45
CA ILE A 17 0.82 -0.11 6.70
C ILE A 17 0.51 1.04 7.66
N GLY A 18 0.02 0.72 8.85
CA GLY A 18 -0.01 1.67 9.95
C GLY A 18 1.27 1.50 10.76
N VAL A 19 1.89 2.60 11.14
CA VAL A 19 3.13 2.55 11.90
C VAL A 19 2.92 1.87 13.24
N SER A 20 1.73 2.00 13.81
CA SER A 20 1.37 1.29 15.03
C SER A 20 -0.12 0.96 14.97
N GLU A 21 -0.59 0.16 15.92
CA GLU A 21 -1.97 -0.34 15.92
C GLU A 21 -3.01 0.76 15.88
N GLU A 22 -2.73 1.86 16.53
CA GLU A 22 -3.70 2.95 16.60
C GLU A 22 -4.06 3.52 15.23
N PHE A 23 -3.23 3.29 14.22
CA PHE A 23 -3.51 3.79 12.88
C PHE A 23 -4.22 2.78 11.99
N ASN A 24 -4.39 1.56 12.48
CA ASN A 24 -4.94 0.50 11.61
C ASN A 24 -6.34 0.81 11.11
N PHE A 25 -7.20 1.39 11.94
CA PHE A 25 -8.57 1.65 11.50
C PHE A 25 -8.63 2.75 10.43
N LEU A 26 -7.61 3.59 10.36
CA LEU A 26 -7.55 4.62 9.33
C LEU A 26 -7.22 4.04 7.97
N LEU A 27 -6.72 2.81 7.95
CA LEU A 27 -6.37 2.15 6.69
C LEU A 27 -7.61 1.65 5.95
N LEU A 28 -8.72 1.45 6.66
CA LEU A 28 -9.91 0.89 6.03
C LEU A 28 -10.51 1.81 4.94
N PRO A 29 -10.69 3.10 5.19
CA PRO A 29 -11.17 3.98 4.13
C PRO A 29 -10.21 4.05 2.96
N LEU A 30 -8.90 4.02 3.24
CA LEU A 30 -7.90 4.01 2.16
C LEU A 30 -8.01 2.74 1.34
N MET A 31 -8.15 1.60 2.01
CA MET A 31 -8.29 0.32 1.34
C MET A 31 -9.49 0.36 0.40
N GLN A 32 -10.62 0.84 0.89
CA GLN A 32 -11.83 0.91 0.10
C GLN A 32 -11.64 1.79 -1.13
N GLN A 33 -10.99 2.93 -0.95
CA GLN A 33 -10.75 3.85 -2.04
C GLN A 33 -9.85 3.24 -3.11
N LEU A 34 -8.81 2.53 -2.68
CA LEU A 34 -7.88 1.89 -3.61
C LEU A 34 -8.53 0.71 -4.33
N ILE A 35 -9.36 -0.04 -3.64
CA ILE A 35 -10.09 -1.12 -4.26
C ILE A 35 -11.04 -0.58 -5.33
N ASN A 36 -11.66 0.57 -5.07
CA ASN A 36 -12.52 1.22 -6.04
C ASN A 36 -11.75 1.65 -7.29
N GLU A 37 -10.44 1.84 -7.16
CA GLU A 37 -9.59 2.16 -8.30
C GLU A 37 -9.06 0.91 -8.99
N ALA A 38 -9.57 -0.24 -8.60
CA ALA A 38 -9.23 -1.55 -9.17
C ALA A 38 -7.80 -2.02 -8.84
N PHE A 39 -7.25 -1.54 -7.74
CA PHE A 39 -5.96 -2.02 -7.27
C PHE A 39 -6.14 -3.26 -6.40
N ARG A 40 -5.15 -4.14 -6.40
CA ARG A 40 -5.09 -5.24 -5.45
C ARG A 40 -4.37 -4.73 -4.22
N VAL A 41 -5.06 -4.75 -3.09
CA VAL A 41 -4.59 -4.14 -1.86
C VAL A 41 -4.49 -5.18 -0.75
N GLU A 42 -3.41 -5.14 -0.02
CA GLU A 42 -3.28 -5.97 1.17
C GLU A 42 -2.94 -5.07 2.35
N VAL A 43 -3.61 -5.28 3.49
CA VAL A 43 -3.35 -4.51 4.69
C VAL A 43 -2.50 -5.37 5.63
N LEU A 44 -1.39 -4.81 6.09
CA LEU A 44 -0.48 -5.54 6.97
C LEU A 44 -0.70 -5.06 8.40
N TYR A 45 -1.29 -5.94 9.21
CA TYR A 45 -1.66 -5.60 10.59
C TYR A 45 -0.64 -6.03 11.63
N ALA A 46 0.08 -7.10 11.37
CA ALA A 46 0.92 -7.71 12.40
C ALA A 46 2.37 -7.25 12.36
N GLY A 47 2.93 -7.01 13.52
CA GLY A 47 4.34 -6.67 13.63
C GLY A 47 4.60 -5.19 13.61
N ASN A 48 5.86 -4.81 13.80
CA ASN A 48 6.26 -3.40 13.73
C ASN A 48 6.49 -3.01 12.27
N ILE A 49 6.82 -1.72 12.06
CA ILE A 49 7.00 -1.19 10.70
C ILE A 49 8.08 -1.95 9.93
N SER A 50 9.14 -2.32 10.61
CA SER A 50 10.24 -3.03 9.97
C SER A 50 9.80 -4.40 9.45
N LYS A 51 9.05 -5.13 10.28
CA LYS A 51 8.54 -6.45 9.88
C LYS A 51 7.51 -6.33 8.76
N LYS A 52 6.68 -5.29 8.83
CA LYS A 52 5.67 -5.06 7.79
C LYS A 52 6.33 -4.76 6.45
N LEU A 53 7.40 -3.97 6.45
CA LEU A 53 8.12 -3.67 5.21
C LEU A 53 8.82 -4.90 4.67
N LYS A 54 9.37 -5.74 5.54
CA LYS A 54 9.96 -6.99 5.10
C LYS A 54 8.91 -7.88 4.45
N ARG A 55 7.72 -7.93 5.04
CA ARG A 55 6.64 -8.71 4.48
C ARG A 55 6.23 -8.18 3.12
N ALA A 56 6.13 -6.85 2.98
CA ALA A 56 5.77 -6.22 1.72
C ALA A 56 6.77 -6.59 0.63
N ASN A 57 8.05 -6.59 0.96
CA ASN A 57 9.08 -7.00 0.00
C ASN A 57 8.97 -8.47 -0.36
N LYS A 58 8.66 -9.30 0.63
CA LYS A 58 8.56 -10.73 0.41
C LYS A 58 7.41 -11.07 -0.52
N ILE A 59 6.29 -10.38 -0.40
CA ILE A 59 5.15 -10.62 -1.28
C ILE A 59 5.26 -9.80 -2.57
N LYS A 60 6.37 -9.09 -2.73
CA LYS A 60 6.70 -8.38 -3.98
C LYS A 60 5.71 -7.31 -4.38
N ALA A 61 5.17 -6.61 -3.40
CA ALA A 61 4.34 -5.45 -3.69
C ALA A 61 5.25 -4.31 -4.17
N PRO A 62 4.91 -3.64 -5.25
CA PRO A 62 5.74 -2.53 -5.72
C PRO A 62 5.62 -1.27 -4.88
N PHE A 63 4.50 -1.11 -4.17
CA PHE A 63 4.27 0.09 -3.37
C PHE A 63 3.75 -0.23 -1.99
N ALA A 64 4.09 0.63 -1.04
CA ALA A 64 3.52 0.62 0.29
C ALA A 64 3.01 2.01 0.61
N ILE A 65 1.81 2.09 1.20
CA ILE A 65 1.27 3.33 1.71
C ILE A 65 1.36 3.25 3.22
N ILE A 66 2.03 4.22 3.82
CA ILE A 66 2.34 4.20 5.24
C ILE A 66 1.65 5.37 5.92
N LEU A 67 0.96 5.09 7.02
CA LEU A 67 0.31 6.10 7.85
C LEU A 67 0.85 6.03 9.26
N GLY A 68 1.30 7.17 9.75
CA GLY A 68 1.73 7.34 11.12
C GLY A 68 1.29 8.70 11.60
N GLU A 69 1.81 9.11 12.75
CA GLU A 69 1.42 10.37 13.36
C GLU A 69 1.66 11.57 12.44
N GLU A 70 2.84 11.60 11.84
CA GLU A 70 3.21 12.69 10.95
C GLU A 70 2.25 12.81 9.77
N GLU A 71 1.94 11.69 9.16
CA GLU A 71 1.04 11.67 8.00
C GLU A 71 -0.36 12.11 8.36
N VAL A 72 -0.85 11.67 9.51
CA VAL A 72 -2.17 12.06 9.97
C VAL A 72 -2.24 13.55 10.24
N GLU A 73 -1.21 14.09 10.88
CA GLU A 73 -1.15 15.53 11.16
C GLU A 73 -1.12 16.36 9.89
N MET A 74 -0.36 15.93 8.92
CA MET A 74 -0.21 16.66 7.66
C MET A 74 -1.33 16.36 6.68
N LYS A 75 -2.20 15.42 7.01
CA LYS A 75 -3.31 15.00 6.14
C LYS A 75 -2.80 14.48 4.80
N VAL A 76 -1.75 13.69 4.85
CA VAL A 76 -1.16 13.07 3.66
C VAL A 76 -0.89 11.61 3.97
N LEU A 77 -0.42 10.88 2.97
CA LEU A 77 0.11 9.55 3.18
C LEU A 77 1.58 9.56 2.76
N LYS A 78 2.31 8.52 3.12
CA LYS A 78 3.67 8.33 2.63
C LYS A 78 3.61 7.19 1.62
N LEU A 79 4.00 7.46 0.39
CA LEU A 79 4.09 6.43 -0.63
C LEU A 79 5.53 5.99 -0.75
N LYS A 80 5.77 4.70 -0.52
CA LYS A 80 7.10 4.14 -0.66
C LYS A 80 7.12 3.23 -1.87
N ASN A 81 8.05 3.50 -2.78
CA ASN A 81 8.28 2.64 -3.93
C ASN A 81 9.23 1.54 -3.47
N LEU A 82 8.75 0.31 -3.38
CA LEU A 82 9.55 -0.78 -2.85
C LEU A 82 10.57 -1.31 -3.85
N VAL A 83 10.46 -0.91 -5.10
CA VAL A 83 11.43 -1.28 -6.12
C VAL A 83 12.66 -0.37 -6.04
N THR A 84 12.43 0.93 -5.89
CA THR A 84 13.54 1.91 -5.86
C THR A 84 13.94 2.33 -4.46
N GLY A 85 13.07 2.13 -3.49
CA GLY A 85 13.32 2.56 -2.12
C GLY A 85 12.94 4.01 -1.84
N SER A 86 12.46 4.74 -2.83
CA SER A 86 12.12 6.15 -2.61
C SER A 86 10.82 6.28 -1.84
N GLU A 87 10.70 7.34 -1.04
CA GLU A 87 9.46 7.62 -0.29
C GLU A 87 9.15 9.09 -0.40
N GLU A 88 7.88 9.39 -0.38
CA GLU A 88 7.42 10.76 -0.52
C GLU A 88 6.04 10.92 0.11
N HIS A 89 5.81 12.05 0.77
CA HIS A 89 4.49 12.39 1.28
C HIS A 89 3.65 12.94 0.14
N MET A 90 2.38 12.56 0.08
CA MET A 90 1.49 13.06 -0.98
C MET A 90 0.05 12.79 -0.64
N SER A 91 -0.86 13.34 -1.43
CA SER A 91 -2.28 13.07 -1.30
C SER A 91 -2.59 11.69 -1.86
N ILE A 92 -3.75 11.15 -1.49
CA ILE A 92 -4.20 9.88 -2.04
C ILE A 92 -4.39 10.00 -3.56
N ASP A 93 -4.88 11.12 -4.04
CA ASP A 93 -5.10 11.29 -5.47
C ASP A 93 -3.79 11.19 -6.27
N LYS A 94 -2.74 11.79 -5.75
CA LYS A 94 -1.45 11.73 -6.40
C LYS A 94 -0.87 10.32 -6.33
N ALA A 95 -1.04 9.65 -5.20
CA ALA A 95 -0.57 8.27 -5.05
C ALA A 95 -1.25 7.34 -6.04
N VAL A 96 -2.57 7.50 -6.20
CA VAL A 96 -3.33 6.70 -7.15
C VAL A 96 -2.78 6.89 -8.56
N LYS A 97 -2.50 8.13 -8.92
CA LYS A 97 -1.98 8.45 -10.24
C LYS A 97 -0.63 7.77 -10.48
N ILE A 98 0.25 7.86 -9.50
CA ILE A 98 1.59 7.26 -9.61
C ILE A 98 1.50 5.74 -9.73
N ILE A 99 0.67 5.11 -8.92
CA ILE A 99 0.52 3.66 -8.95
C ILE A 99 -0.07 3.23 -10.29
N LYS A 100 -1.07 3.93 -10.78
CA LYS A 100 -1.68 3.60 -12.08
C LYS A 100 -0.65 3.68 -13.20
N GLU A 101 0.17 4.72 -13.20
CA GLU A 101 1.19 4.87 -14.23
C GLU A 101 2.19 3.73 -14.19
N PHE A 102 2.56 3.31 -12.99
CA PHE A 102 3.48 2.20 -12.83
C PHE A 102 2.88 0.91 -13.39
N LEU A 103 1.60 0.67 -13.10
CA LEU A 103 0.97 -0.59 -13.49
C LEU A 103 0.71 -0.72 -14.99
N ILE A 104 0.57 0.39 -15.70
CA ILE A 104 0.30 0.33 -17.13
C ILE A 104 1.55 0.44 -17.99
N THR A 105 2.69 0.64 -17.38
CA THR A 105 3.94 0.61 -18.14
C THR A 105 4.59 -0.79 -18.06
#